data_18ce5a372d8de7d80f722ca4f4c1f647
#
_entry.id   18ce5a372d8de7d80f722ca4f4c1f647
#
_cell.length_a   1.000
_cell.length_b   1.000
_cell.length_c   1.000
_cell.angle_alpha   90.00
_cell.angle_beta   90.00
_cell.angle_gamma   90.00
#
_symmetry.space_group_name_H-M   'P 1'
#
loop_
_entity.id
_entity.type
_entity.pdbx_description
1 polymer ?
#
loop_
_entity_poly.entity_id
_entity_poly.type
_entity_poly.pdbx_seq_one_letter_code
_entity_poly.pdbx_strand_id
1 'polypeptide(L)'
;MDKKWDVVIIGGGLAGFVAANYLARNQLSILILEKNKKVGGRARTDHIRQQYFNLGPHALYKKSKAKSILEELNIQLSGKSPKKGGVLVKGNLEYTAPFTPIGLLNTSFLSWKERIEWAKVLLKVMSIQPEKLAQQTYEQWVQQTTRLANVQSLLYLLGRLSTYCHSPEKVSGMVVLLHLKAVMSGVLYLDKGWQTMIDQLHNNCVIFGGQVQTRKCIKQIVPIKQNHFKLVLSDDEVIYGKNVLSTVGPKELTQMLGEKSPFSQIDSFTKMESVMGATYDVALTQLPNPKKLFAMGIVEPIYFSVHSNYALLSDDAKNIVMHVFKYHNPNDNIDTKKVKSELEHFLEKIQAGWKNYEITSRFIPQITVNQRIPQIGDEQILQCSKNKIPGLYIAGDWASPDSILSEGAVTSGKQAAEEIIKKEKS
;
A
#
# COMPACT_ATOMS: atom_id res chain seq x y z
N MET A 1 32.88 -8.26 -23.54
CA MET A 1 31.51 -8.79 -23.61
C MET A 1 30.71 -8.15 -22.51
N ASP A 2 29.61 -7.49 -22.83
CA ASP A 2 28.75 -6.86 -21.83
C ASP A 2 28.19 -7.94 -20.91
N LYS A 3 28.21 -7.70 -19.59
CA LYS A 3 27.70 -8.63 -18.60
C LYS A 3 26.22 -8.88 -18.85
N LYS A 4 25.84 -10.13 -19.08
CA LYS A 4 24.44 -10.55 -19.20
C LYS A 4 23.95 -11.02 -17.84
N TRP A 5 22.76 -10.53 -17.45
CA TRP A 5 22.10 -10.90 -16.22
C TRP A 5 21.03 -11.96 -16.47
N ASP A 6 20.87 -12.91 -15.55
CA ASP A 6 19.74 -13.84 -15.63
C ASP A 6 18.43 -13.10 -15.43
N VAL A 7 18.40 -12.13 -14.49
CA VAL A 7 17.23 -11.30 -14.23
C VAL A 7 17.63 -9.85 -13.98
N VAL A 8 17.02 -8.92 -14.73
CA VAL A 8 17.05 -7.49 -14.43
C VAL A 8 15.72 -7.10 -13.82
N ILE A 9 15.74 -6.55 -12.60
CA ILE A 9 14.56 -6.11 -11.86
C ILE A 9 14.48 -4.58 -11.97
N ILE A 10 13.37 -4.06 -12.47
CA ILE A 10 13.10 -2.63 -12.58
C ILE A 10 12.28 -2.18 -11.38
N GLY A 11 12.91 -1.42 -10.48
CA GLY A 11 12.34 -0.88 -9.25
C GLY A 11 12.84 -1.56 -7.98
N GLY A 12 13.53 -0.79 -7.14
CA GLY A 12 14.04 -1.18 -5.81
C GLY A 12 13.01 -0.96 -4.70
N GLY A 13 11.74 -1.26 -4.95
CA GLY A 13 10.67 -1.27 -3.96
C GLY A 13 10.47 -2.63 -3.29
N LEU A 14 9.41 -2.74 -2.48
CA LEU A 14 9.10 -3.96 -1.71
C LEU A 14 8.97 -5.20 -2.61
N ALA A 15 8.21 -5.12 -3.70
CA ALA A 15 8.03 -6.24 -4.64
C ALA A 15 9.34 -6.67 -5.29
N GLY A 16 10.16 -5.71 -5.74
CA GLY A 16 11.46 -5.97 -6.36
C GLY A 16 12.42 -6.66 -5.42
N PHE A 17 12.54 -6.20 -4.18
CA PHE A 17 13.41 -6.83 -3.20
C PHE A 17 12.93 -8.20 -2.72
N VAL A 18 11.61 -8.40 -2.59
CA VAL A 18 11.07 -9.73 -2.28
C VAL A 18 11.44 -10.71 -3.40
N ALA A 19 11.17 -10.35 -4.65
CA ALA A 19 11.54 -11.20 -5.79
C ALA A 19 13.05 -11.46 -5.85
N ALA A 20 13.87 -10.42 -5.69
CA ALA A 20 15.32 -10.52 -5.70
C ALA A 20 15.86 -11.53 -4.67
N ASN A 21 15.30 -11.54 -3.46
CA ASN A 21 15.71 -12.46 -2.42
C ASN A 21 15.43 -13.93 -2.79
N TYR A 22 14.26 -14.23 -3.40
CA TYR A 22 13.98 -15.59 -3.89
C TYR A 22 14.90 -16.00 -5.04
N LEU A 23 15.11 -15.10 -6.01
CA LEU A 23 15.95 -15.34 -7.17
C LEU A 23 17.42 -15.55 -6.77
N ALA A 24 17.97 -14.66 -5.91
CA ALA A 24 19.36 -14.73 -5.46
C ALA A 24 19.64 -16.01 -4.66
N ARG A 25 18.73 -16.44 -3.78
CA ARG A 25 18.82 -17.71 -3.06
C ARG A 25 18.83 -18.93 -4.01
N ASN A 26 18.32 -18.78 -5.23
CA ASN A 26 18.38 -19.79 -6.28
C ASN A 26 19.57 -19.60 -7.25
N GLN A 27 20.58 -18.83 -6.85
CA GLN A 27 21.87 -18.64 -7.56
C GLN A 27 21.76 -17.97 -8.94
N LEU A 28 20.65 -17.25 -9.21
CA LEU A 28 20.52 -16.44 -10.41
C LEU A 28 21.28 -15.12 -10.25
N SER A 29 21.97 -14.70 -11.32
CA SER A 29 22.60 -13.38 -11.36
C SER A 29 21.55 -12.27 -11.52
N ILE A 30 21.50 -11.34 -10.54
CA ILE A 30 20.43 -10.36 -10.44
C ILE A 30 20.99 -8.95 -10.43
N LEU A 31 20.34 -8.06 -11.18
CA LEU A 31 20.55 -6.62 -11.11
C LEU A 31 19.24 -5.90 -10.83
N ILE A 32 19.17 -5.15 -9.73
CA ILE A 32 18.07 -4.23 -9.45
C ILE A 32 18.44 -2.83 -9.91
N LEU A 33 17.57 -2.21 -10.71
CA LEU A 33 17.71 -0.84 -11.18
C LEU A 33 16.64 0.04 -10.54
N GLU A 34 17.08 1.04 -9.74
CA GLU A 34 16.21 2.00 -9.05
C GLU A 34 16.45 3.41 -9.59
N LYS A 35 15.40 4.09 -10.02
CA LYS A 35 15.49 5.46 -10.55
C LYS A 35 15.87 6.52 -9.52
N ASN A 36 15.48 6.32 -8.28
CA ASN A 36 15.76 7.24 -7.19
C ASN A 36 17.14 7.02 -6.57
N LYS A 37 17.61 8.00 -5.77
CA LYS A 37 18.84 7.89 -4.97
C LYS A 37 18.72 6.84 -3.86
N LYS A 38 17.52 6.67 -3.27
CA LYS A 38 17.24 5.73 -2.19
C LYS A 38 16.29 4.64 -2.68
N VAL A 39 16.55 3.42 -2.28
CA VAL A 39 15.66 2.27 -2.47
C VAL A 39 14.48 2.31 -1.49
N GLY A 40 13.46 1.47 -1.75
CA GLY A 40 12.30 1.29 -0.88
C GLY A 40 10.99 1.71 -1.55
N GLY A 41 11.03 2.54 -2.59
CA GLY A 41 9.82 3.00 -3.26
C GLY A 41 8.82 3.63 -2.28
N ARG A 42 7.58 3.14 -2.25
CA ARG A 42 6.56 3.63 -1.31
C ARG A 42 6.73 3.09 0.12
N ALA A 43 7.50 2.02 0.32
CA ALA A 43 7.85 1.52 1.64
C ALA A 43 9.02 2.30 2.29
N ARG A 44 9.48 3.39 1.65
CA ARG A 44 10.52 4.25 2.18
C ARG A 44 10.07 4.98 3.44
N THR A 45 10.99 5.14 4.39
CA THR A 45 10.84 6.01 5.56
C THR A 45 11.91 7.10 5.47
N ASP A 46 11.50 8.35 5.66
CA ASP A 46 12.42 9.47 5.73
C ASP A 46 12.75 9.78 7.19
N HIS A 47 14.02 10.06 7.49
CA HIS A 47 14.50 10.48 8.79
C HIS A 47 14.73 11.98 8.78
N ILE A 48 13.85 12.74 9.44
CA ILE A 48 13.83 14.21 9.43
C ILE A 48 13.85 14.72 10.87
N ARG A 49 14.84 15.49 11.24
CA ARG A 49 15.01 16.02 12.59
C ARG A 49 14.81 14.94 13.67
N GLN A 50 15.49 13.80 13.50
CA GLN A 50 15.41 12.65 14.41
C GLN A 50 14.04 11.94 14.46
N GLN A 51 13.14 12.21 13.51
CA GLN A 51 11.82 11.59 13.41
C GLN A 51 11.74 10.70 12.18
N TYR A 52 11.07 9.55 12.30
CA TYR A 52 10.90 8.58 11.21
C TYR A 52 9.51 8.73 10.60
N PHE A 53 9.44 9.29 9.39
CA PHE A 53 8.21 9.47 8.64
C PHE A 53 8.12 8.49 7.47
N ASN A 54 7.21 7.54 7.55
CA ASN A 54 6.82 6.73 6.39
C ASN A 54 6.17 7.62 5.33
N LEU A 55 6.09 7.17 4.08
CA LEU A 55 5.32 7.88 3.04
C LEU A 55 3.81 7.70 3.26
N GLY A 56 3.29 8.39 4.26
CA GLY A 56 1.94 8.23 4.78
C GLY A 56 1.84 7.14 5.87
N PRO A 57 0.64 6.92 6.40
CA PRO A 57 0.43 5.95 7.48
C PRO A 57 0.53 4.52 6.95
N HIS A 58 1.53 3.79 7.43
CA HIS A 58 1.78 2.41 7.05
C HIS A 58 1.42 1.44 8.17
N ALA A 59 0.76 0.35 7.82
CA ALA A 59 0.38 -0.71 8.73
C ALA A 59 0.52 -2.08 8.06
N LEU A 60 1.27 -2.99 8.67
CA LEU A 60 1.43 -4.36 8.16
C LEU A 60 0.38 -5.26 8.81
N TYR A 61 -0.35 -6.05 8.03
CA TYR A 61 -1.35 -6.99 8.57
C TYR A 61 -0.69 -8.11 9.36
N LYS A 62 -1.22 -8.41 10.55
CA LYS A 62 -0.65 -9.43 11.46
C LYS A 62 -0.83 -10.85 10.96
N LYS A 63 -1.98 -11.13 10.33
CA LYS A 63 -2.29 -12.43 9.73
C LYS A 63 -2.47 -12.20 8.23
N SER A 64 -1.38 -12.35 7.48
CA SER A 64 -1.39 -12.12 6.04
C SER A 64 -0.30 -12.94 5.35
N LYS A 65 -0.50 -13.19 4.05
CA LYS A 65 0.49 -13.85 3.20
C LYS A 65 1.79 -13.03 3.13
N ALA A 66 1.67 -11.69 3.03
CA ALA A 66 2.85 -10.82 2.97
C ALA A 66 3.73 -10.97 4.21
N LYS A 67 3.13 -10.94 5.41
CA LYS A 67 3.90 -11.13 6.65
C LYS A 67 4.59 -12.49 6.68
N SER A 68 3.90 -13.57 6.34
CA SER A 68 4.47 -14.92 6.30
C SER A 68 5.63 -15.03 5.30
N ILE A 69 5.52 -14.39 4.13
CA ILE A 69 6.60 -14.34 3.12
C ILE A 69 7.82 -13.57 3.65
N LEU A 70 7.60 -12.43 4.32
CA LEU A 70 8.69 -11.67 4.92
C LEU A 70 9.41 -12.47 6.02
N GLU A 71 8.66 -13.21 6.85
CA GLU A 71 9.22 -14.11 7.88
C GLU A 71 9.99 -15.28 7.23
N GLU A 72 9.50 -15.87 6.14
CA GLU A 72 10.21 -16.88 5.33
C GLU A 72 11.56 -16.36 4.79
N LEU A 73 11.60 -15.06 4.46
CA LEU A 73 12.82 -14.38 4.04
C LEU A 73 13.73 -13.97 5.21
N ASN A 74 13.39 -14.34 6.46
CA ASN A 74 14.08 -13.99 7.69
C ASN A 74 14.12 -12.48 7.99
N ILE A 75 13.07 -11.75 7.60
CA ILE A 75 12.94 -10.32 7.90
C ILE A 75 12.37 -10.15 9.31
N GLN A 76 13.13 -9.47 10.16
CA GLN A 76 12.72 -9.16 11.53
C GLN A 76 11.75 -7.98 11.53
N LEU A 77 10.55 -8.21 12.06
CA LEU A 77 9.47 -7.22 12.10
C LEU A 77 9.23 -6.81 13.54
N SER A 78 9.92 -5.76 13.98
CA SER A 78 9.76 -5.20 15.34
C SER A 78 8.69 -4.11 15.36
N GLY A 79 7.92 -4.04 16.46
CA GLY A 79 6.88 -3.04 16.67
C GLY A 79 5.67 -3.61 17.42
N LYS A 80 4.60 -2.83 17.53
CA LYS A 80 3.40 -3.22 18.29
C LYS A 80 2.12 -2.96 17.50
N SER A 81 1.04 -3.60 17.96
CA SER A 81 -0.30 -3.43 17.38
C SER A 81 -1.06 -2.34 18.11
N PRO A 82 -1.77 -1.45 17.39
CA PRO A 82 -2.67 -0.50 18.01
C PRO A 82 -3.83 -1.19 18.71
N LYS A 83 -4.32 -0.58 19.78
CA LYS A 83 -5.59 -0.98 20.42
C LYS A 83 -6.75 -0.65 19.47
N LYS A 84 -7.72 -1.54 19.40
CA LYS A 84 -8.94 -1.29 18.64
C LYS A 84 -9.78 -0.23 19.35
N GLY A 85 -10.40 0.65 18.56
CA GLY A 85 -11.23 1.75 19.05
C GLY A 85 -10.85 3.06 18.37
N GLY A 86 -11.36 4.16 18.88
CA GLY A 86 -11.10 5.49 18.35
C GLY A 86 -12.34 6.39 18.39
N VAL A 87 -12.24 7.51 17.70
CA VAL A 87 -13.27 8.53 17.60
C VAL A 87 -13.79 8.60 16.16
N LEU A 88 -15.12 8.67 16.01
CA LEU A 88 -15.76 9.06 14.76
C LEU A 88 -16.07 10.55 14.79
N VAL A 89 -15.78 11.25 13.70
CA VAL A 89 -16.02 12.70 13.55
C VAL A 89 -17.05 12.94 12.46
N LYS A 90 -18.10 13.71 12.79
CA LYS A 90 -19.11 14.18 11.83
C LYS A 90 -19.38 15.66 12.06
N GLY A 91 -18.86 16.50 11.19
CA GLY A 91 -18.85 17.95 11.44
C GLY A 91 -18.10 18.28 12.74
N ASN A 92 -18.79 18.91 13.70
CA ASN A 92 -18.22 19.25 15.02
C ASN A 92 -18.55 18.22 16.11
N LEU A 93 -19.22 17.11 15.76
CA LEU A 93 -19.60 16.08 16.72
C LEU A 93 -18.61 14.93 16.71
N GLU A 94 -18.32 14.42 17.90
CA GLU A 94 -17.47 13.28 18.13
C GLU A 94 -18.27 12.14 18.74
N TYR A 95 -17.99 10.93 18.30
CA TYR A 95 -18.64 9.71 18.77
C TYR A 95 -17.61 8.62 19.06
N THR A 96 -17.87 7.79 20.04
CA THR A 96 -17.07 6.57 20.24
C THR A 96 -17.24 5.64 19.07
N ALA A 97 -16.13 5.16 18.47
CA ALA A 97 -16.19 4.24 17.34
C ALA A 97 -16.71 2.85 17.76
N PRO A 98 -17.73 2.29 17.09
CA PRO A 98 -18.38 1.03 17.47
C PRO A 98 -17.62 -0.20 16.96
N PHE A 99 -16.28 -0.24 17.10
CA PHE A 99 -15.42 -1.33 16.61
C PHE A 99 -14.98 -2.31 17.70
N THR A 100 -15.43 -2.08 18.93
CA THR A 100 -15.28 -3.00 20.07
C THR A 100 -16.64 -3.20 20.73
N PRO A 101 -16.85 -4.27 21.51
CA PRO A 101 -18.11 -4.46 22.24
C PRO A 101 -18.44 -3.26 23.15
N ILE A 102 -17.46 -2.74 23.90
CA ILE A 102 -17.64 -1.56 24.76
C ILE A 102 -17.93 -0.30 23.89
N GLY A 103 -17.21 -0.11 22.78
CA GLY A 103 -17.47 0.99 21.86
C GLY A 103 -18.87 0.93 21.25
N LEU A 104 -19.37 -0.26 20.92
CA LEU A 104 -20.71 -0.47 20.39
C LEU A 104 -21.80 -0.13 21.42
N LEU A 105 -21.58 -0.46 22.69
CA LEU A 105 -22.51 -0.11 23.77
C LEU A 105 -22.50 1.39 24.07
N ASN A 106 -21.35 2.05 24.01
CA ASN A 106 -21.18 3.44 24.43
C ASN A 106 -21.37 4.47 23.30
N THR A 107 -21.41 4.03 22.02
CA THR A 107 -21.54 4.98 20.92
C THR A 107 -22.92 5.65 20.91
N SER A 108 -22.95 6.95 20.75
CA SER A 108 -24.19 7.70 20.46
C SER A 108 -24.43 7.90 18.96
N PHE A 109 -23.52 7.40 18.10
CA PHE A 109 -23.68 7.48 16.64
C PHE A 109 -24.78 6.57 16.11
N LEU A 110 -25.02 5.41 16.79
CA LEU A 110 -25.98 4.41 16.38
C LEU A 110 -27.15 4.32 17.37
N SER A 111 -28.38 4.29 16.86
CA SER A 111 -29.56 3.86 17.59
C SER A 111 -29.47 2.38 17.98
N TRP A 112 -30.32 1.91 18.92
CA TRP A 112 -30.31 0.50 19.32
C TRP A 112 -30.57 -0.47 18.15
N LYS A 113 -31.46 -0.12 17.23
CA LYS A 113 -31.71 -0.90 16.01
C LYS A 113 -30.44 -0.98 15.14
N GLU A 114 -29.73 0.13 14.96
CA GLU A 114 -28.51 0.17 14.18
C GLU A 114 -27.35 -0.56 14.86
N ARG A 115 -27.26 -0.57 16.20
CA ARG A 115 -26.25 -1.34 16.93
C ARG A 115 -26.42 -2.84 16.71
N ILE A 116 -27.65 -3.34 16.76
CA ILE A 116 -27.97 -4.76 16.50
C ILE A 116 -27.61 -5.09 15.05
N GLU A 117 -28.01 -4.24 14.12
CA GLU A 117 -27.70 -4.44 12.69
C GLU A 117 -26.18 -4.42 12.45
N TRP A 118 -25.46 -3.46 13.05
CA TRP A 118 -24.00 -3.39 12.95
C TRP A 118 -23.31 -4.66 13.48
N ALA A 119 -23.74 -5.18 14.61
CA ALA A 119 -23.22 -6.44 15.13
C ALA A 119 -23.44 -7.61 14.16
N LYS A 120 -24.65 -7.72 13.55
CA LYS A 120 -24.93 -8.74 12.52
C LYS A 120 -24.05 -8.56 11.28
N VAL A 121 -23.85 -7.32 10.84
CA VAL A 121 -23.00 -6.99 9.68
C VAL A 121 -21.55 -7.37 9.95
N LEU A 122 -21.02 -7.11 11.14
CA LEU A 122 -19.66 -7.55 11.51
C LEU A 122 -19.51 -9.07 11.50
N LEU A 123 -20.51 -9.81 12.00
CA LEU A 123 -20.52 -11.28 11.91
C LEU A 123 -20.57 -11.75 10.45
N LYS A 124 -21.41 -11.11 9.62
CA LYS A 124 -21.48 -11.41 8.18
C LYS A 124 -20.14 -11.16 7.48
N VAL A 125 -19.46 -10.05 7.77
CA VAL A 125 -18.11 -9.77 7.24
C VAL A 125 -17.13 -10.87 7.62
N MET A 126 -17.19 -11.37 8.84
CA MET A 126 -16.28 -12.45 9.29
C MET A 126 -16.56 -13.78 8.60
N SER A 127 -17.84 -14.12 8.36
CA SER A 127 -18.27 -15.43 7.83
C SER A 127 -18.30 -15.52 6.31
N ILE A 128 -18.52 -14.39 5.59
CA ILE A 128 -18.66 -14.40 4.13
C ILE A 128 -17.35 -14.83 3.45
N GLN A 129 -17.45 -15.61 2.39
CA GLN A 129 -16.36 -15.93 1.49
C GLN A 129 -16.21 -14.77 0.48
N PRO A 130 -15.08 -14.05 0.44
CA PRO A 130 -14.93 -12.87 -0.41
C PRO A 130 -15.13 -13.14 -1.91
N GLU A 131 -14.80 -14.35 -2.36
CA GLU A 131 -14.92 -14.81 -3.75
C GLU A 131 -16.37 -14.72 -4.27
N LYS A 132 -17.36 -14.81 -3.37
CA LYS A 132 -18.78 -14.61 -3.73
C LYS A 132 -19.10 -13.19 -4.20
N LEU A 133 -18.19 -12.26 -3.98
CA LEU A 133 -18.29 -10.85 -4.35
C LEU A 133 -17.43 -10.49 -5.58
N ALA A 134 -16.91 -11.47 -6.29
CA ALA A 134 -16.02 -11.25 -7.44
C ALA A 134 -16.70 -10.44 -8.58
N GLN A 135 -18.04 -10.49 -8.67
CA GLN A 135 -18.84 -9.80 -9.69
C GLN A 135 -19.65 -8.61 -9.12
N GLN A 136 -19.27 -8.12 -7.93
CA GLN A 136 -19.95 -6.99 -7.28
C GLN A 136 -18.95 -5.91 -6.87
N THR A 137 -19.36 -4.64 -7.04
CA THR A 137 -18.63 -3.53 -6.43
C THR A 137 -18.88 -3.50 -4.92
N TYR A 138 -18.00 -2.84 -4.19
CA TYR A 138 -18.19 -2.69 -2.75
C TYR A 138 -19.47 -1.92 -2.40
N GLU A 139 -19.81 -0.91 -3.18
CA GLU A 139 -21.07 -0.16 -3.01
C GLU A 139 -22.29 -1.07 -3.18
N GLN A 140 -22.36 -1.88 -4.25
CA GLN A 140 -23.45 -2.81 -4.46
C GLN A 140 -23.64 -3.77 -3.28
N TRP A 141 -22.50 -4.30 -2.77
CA TRP A 141 -22.56 -5.17 -1.60
C TRP A 141 -23.05 -4.46 -0.34
N VAL A 142 -22.60 -3.22 -0.08
CA VAL A 142 -23.04 -2.41 1.07
C VAL A 142 -24.54 -2.16 1.00
N GLN A 143 -25.07 -1.74 -0.16
CA GLN A 143 -26.49 -1.46 -0.37
C GLN A 143 -27.38 -2.70 -0.21
N GLN A 144 -26.89 -3.87 -0.61
CA GLN A 144 -27.60 -5.16 -0.42
C GLN A 144 -27.49 -5.67 1.05
N THR A 145 -26.48 -5.24 1.79
CA THR A 145 -26.23 -5.74 3.14
C THR A 145 -27.11 -5.05 4.17
N THR A 146 -27.35 -3.73 4.04
CA THR A 146 -28.16 -2.97 4.96
C THR A 146 -28.77 -1.74 4.29
N ARG A 147 -29.94 -1.31 4.77
CA ARG A 147 -30.61 -0.05 4.34
C ARG A 147 -30.43 1.08 5.37
N LEU A 148 -29.76 0.81 6.49
CA LEU A 148 -29.57 1.78 7.57
C LEU A 148 -28.36 2.68 7.25
N ALA A 149 -28.62 3.97 7.01
CA ALA A 149 -27.63 4.92 6.50
C ALA A 149 -26.37 5.03 7.37
N ASN A 150 -26.50 5.04 8.71
CA ASN A 150 -25.35 5.11 9.59
C ASN A 150 -24.51 3.81 9.53
N VAL A 151 -25.15 2.64 9.34
CA VAL A 151 -24.46 1.36 9.16
C VAL A 151 -23.72 1.32 7.82
N GLN A 152 -24.36 1.81 6.75
CA GLN A 152 -23.68 1.97 5.45
C GLN A 152 -22.47 2.88 5.55
N SER A 153 -22.60 4.03 6.25
CA SER A 153 -21.50 4.98 6.46
C SER A 153 -20.30 4.32 7.16
N LEU A 154 -20.55 3.47 8.16
CA LEU A 154 -19.49 2.70 8.84
C LEU A 154 -18.83 1.69 7.89
N LEU A 155 -19.58 1.01 7.04
CA LEU A 155 -19.02 0.09 6.06
C LEU A 155 -18.14 0.85 5.05
N TYR A 156 -18.61 1.95 4.48
CA TYR A 156 -17.80 2.78 3.56
C TYR A 156 -16.53 3.29 4.24
N LEU A 157 -16.62 3.72 5.50
CA LEU A 157 -15.47 4.13 6.28
C LEU A 157 -14.45 3.00 6.47
N LEU A 158 -14.90 1.78 6.80
CA LEU A 158 -14.02 0.62 6.94
C LEU A 158 -13.43 0.18 5.60
N GLY A 159 -14.19 0.27 4.51
CA GLY A 159 -13.68 0.03 3.16
C GLY A 159 -12.52 0.96 2.80
N ARG A 160 -12.70 2.27 3.04
CA ARG A 160 -11.63 3.28 2.85
C ARG A 160 -10.42 2.98 3.72
N LEU A 161 -10.62 2.66 5.00
CA LEU A 161 -9.53 2.38 5.93
C LEU A 161 -8.71 1.16 5.51
N SER A 162 -9.36 0.12 4.96
CA SER A 162 -8.69 -1.13 4.59
C SER A 162 -7.98 -1.08 3.24
N THR A 163 -8.45 -0.27 2.31
CA THR A 163 -7.94 -0.22 0.92
C THR A 163 -7.36 1.13 0.50
N TYR A 164 -7.58 2.16 1.30
CA TYR A 164 -7.32 3.58 0.96
C TYR A 164 -8.13 4.09 -0.24
N CYS A 165 -8.99 3.28 -0.82
CA CYS A 165 -9.83 3.65 -1.97
C CYS A 165 -11.08 4.40 -1.52
N HIS A 166 -11.33 5.56 -2.13
CA HIS A 166 -12.53 6.38 -1.91
C HIS A 166 -13.46 6.37 -3.13
N SER A 167 -13.67 5.19 -3.72
CA SER A 167 -14.53 4.96 -4.88
C SER A 167 -15.25 3.62 -4.73
N PRO A 168 -16.22 3.52 -3.79
CA PRO A 168 -16.90 2.25 -3.51
C PRO A 168 -17.68 1.71 -4.71
N GLU A 169 -18.08 2.59 -5.62
CA GLU A 169 -18.77 2.28 -6.89
C GLU A 169 -17.89 1.61 -7.94
N LYS A 170 -16.55 1.76 -7.82
CA LYS A 170 -15.57 1.16 -8.72
C LYS A 170 -14.88 -0.06 -8.11
N VAL A 171 -14.52 0.03 -6.82
CA VAL A 171 -13.68 -0.98 -6.18
C VAL A 171 -14.39 -2.31 -6.02
N SER A 172 -13.67 -3.41 -6.32
CA SER A 172 -14.14 -4.79 -6.15
C SER A 172 -14.53 -5.08 -4.71
N GLY A 173 -15.76 -5.54 -4.50
CA GLY A 173 -16.24 -5.99 -3.19
C GLY A 173 -15.39 -7.13 -2.62
N MET A 174 -14.94 -8.05 -3.48
CA MET A 174 -14.05 -9.15 -3.08
C MET A 174 -12.75 -8.62 -2.46
N VAL A 175 -12.06 -7.71 -3.13
CA VAL A 175 -10.77 -7.17 -2.66
C VAL A 175 -10.96 -6.38 -1.36
N VAL A 176 -12.01 -5.55 -1.26
CA VAL A 176 -12.30 -4.81 -0.02
C VAL A 176 -12.55 -5.77 1.14
N LEU A 177 -13.33 -6.83 0.94
CA LEU A 177 -13.62 -7.81 2.01
C LEU A 177 -12.37 -8.59 2.44
N LEU A 178 -11.49 -8.98 1.51
CA LEU A 178 -10.20 -9.61 1.82
C LEU A 178 -9.36 -8.70 2.73
N HIS A 179 -9.19 -7.43 2.32
CA HIS A 179 -8.42 -6.45 3.09
C HIS A 179 -9.07 -6.10 4.43
N LEU A 180 -10.39 -5.96 4.48
CA LEU A 180 -11.12 -5.71 5.72
C LEU A 180 -10.94 -6.84 6.73
N LYS A 181 -11.02 -8.11 6.30
CA LYS A 181 -10.72 -9.27 7.17
C LYS A 181 -9.28 -9.24 7.67
N ALA A 182 -8.33 -8.88 6.82
CA ALA A 182 -6.93 -8.74 7.21
C ALA A 182 -6.74 -7.64 8.27
N VAL A 183 -7.34 -6.45 8.09
CA VAL A 183 -7.34 -5.36 9.10
C VAL A 183 -7.97 -5.81 10.41
N MET A 184 -9.10 -6.52 10.36
CA MET A 184 -9.79 -7.03 11.57
C MET A 184 -8.94 -8.04 12.35
N SER A 185 -8.01 -8.75 11.70
CA SER A 185 -7.03 -9.61 12.37
C SER A 185 -5.97 -8.84 13.17
N GLY A 186 -5.89 -7.52 12.95
CA GLY A 186 -4.94 -6.59 13.54
C GLY A 186 -3.81 -6.20 12.61
N VAL A 187 -3.18 -5.10 12.94
CA VAL A 187 -2.03 -4.56 12.20
C VAL A 187 -0.83 -4.36 13.12
N LEU A 188 0.34 -4.23 12.54
CA LEU A 188 1.61 -3.96 13.20
C LEU A 188 2.17 -2.65 12.67
N TYR A 189 2.53 -1.72 13.55
CA TYR A 189 3.34 -0.55 13.22
C TYR A 189 4.80 -0.87 13.51
N LEU A 190 5.68 -0.61 12.53
CA LEU A 190 7.08 -1.03 12.60
C LEU A 190 7.97 0.06 13.22
N ASP A 191 8.85 -0.35 14.11
CA ASP A 191 9.89 0.49 14.71
C ASP A 191 10.80 1.06 13.61
N LYS A 192 11.12 2.35 13.71
CA LYS A 192 11.92 3.14 12.75
C LYS A 192 11.33 3.13 11.33
N GLY A 193 10.06 2.72 11.20
CA GLY A 193 9.32 2.69 9.95
C GLY A 193 9.66 1.53 9.02
N TRP A 194 9.10 1.56 7.83
CA TRP A 194 9.18 0.45 6.86
C TRP A 194 10.51 0.34 6.14
N GLN A 195 11.35 1.40 6.18
CA GLN A 195 12.71 1.33 5.62
C GLN A 195 13.52 0.21 6.26
N THR A 196 13.31 -0.10 7.54
CA THR A 196 14.03 -1.18 8.23
C THR A 196 13.81 -2.55 7.59
N MET A 197 12.61 -2.80 7.07
CA MET A 197 12.29 -4.00 6.31
C MET A 197 12.98 -4.00 4.93
N ILE A 198 12.98 -2.85 4.25
CA ILE A 198 13.65 -2.69 2.96
C ILE A 198 15.17 -2.87 3.10
N ASP A 199 15.78 -2.31 4.14
CA ASP A 199 17.22 -2.42 4.38
C ASP A 199 17.64 -3.88 4.64
N GLN A 200 16.84 -4.63 5.39
CA GLN A 200 17.08 -6.06 5.59
C GLN A 200 16.95 -6.87 4.28
N LEU A 201 15.88 -6.61 3.49
CA LEU A 201 15.72 -7.25 2.19
C LEU A 201 16.85 -6.90 1.21
N HIS A 202 17.31 -5.66 1.21
CA HIS A 202 18.45 -5.20 0.44
C HIS A 202 19.74 -5.93 0.85
N ASN A 203 20.05 -5.94 2.14
CA ASN A 203 21.24 -6.59 2.68
C ASN A 203 21.25 -8.10 2.36
N ASN A 204 20.13 -8.78 2.55
CA ASN A 204 19.99 -10.19 2.19
C ASN A 204 20.22 -10.43 0.69
N CYS A 205 19.66 -9.59 -0.17
CA CYS A 205 19.85 -9.67 -1.61
C CYS A 205 21.36 -9.57 -1.98
N VAL A 206 22.08 -8.60 -1.37
CA VAL A 206 23.51 -8.39 -1.63
C VAL A 206 24.35 -9.57 -1.10
N ILE A 207 24.04 -10.09 0.10
CA ILE A 207 24.72 -11.26 0.68
C ILE A 207 24.60 -12.48 -0.25
N PHE A 208 23.47 -12.66 -0.92
CA PHE A 208 23.29 -13.74 -1.90
C PHE A 208 23.76 -13.39 -3.33
N GLY A 209 24.55 -12.32 -3.50
CA GLY A 209 25.21 -11.95 -4.77
C GLY A 209 24.41 -11.05 -5.71
N GLY A 210 23.22 -10.60 -5.30
CA GLY A 210 22.43 -9.60 -6.06
C GLY A 210 23.13 -8.23 -6.08
N GLN A 211 22.97 -7.50 -7.18
CA GLN A 211 23.50 -6.15 -7.33
C GLN A 211 22.35 -5.13 -7.40
N VAL A 212 22.57 -3.97 -6.80
CA VAL A 212 21.60 -2.87 -6.77
C VAL A 212 22.28 -1.60 -7.27
N GLN A 213 21.69 -0.98 -8.28
CA GLN A 213 22.12 0.31 -8.80
C GLN A 213 21.01 1.33 -8.66
N THR A 214 21.30 2.42 -7.97
CA THR A 214 20.40 3.57 -7.79
C THR A 214 20.68 4.65 -8.83
N ARG A 215 19.75 5.60 -9.02
CA ARG A 215 19.79 6.65 -10.05
C ARG A 215 19.88 6.09 -11.49
N LYS A 216 19.33 4.90 -11.69
CA LYS A 216 19.25 4.22 -12.98
C LYS A 216 17.79 4.16 -13.45
N CYS A 217 17.44 5.09 -14.33
CA CYS A 217 16.09 5.19 -14.87
C CYS A 217 16.04 4.49 -16.23
N ILE A 218 15.14 3.51 -16.38
CA ILE A 218 14.90 2.82 -17.64
C ILE A 218 14.01 3.70 -18.54
N LYS A 219 14.47 3.93 -19.75
CA LYS A 219 13.74 4.64 -20.81
C LYS A 219 12.95 3.68 -21.69
N GLN A 220 13.56 2.53 -22.02
CA GLN A 220 12.96 1.58 -22.95
C GLN A 220 13.35 0.14 -22.61
N ILE A 221 12.39 -0.78 -22.79
CA ILE A 221 12.57 -2.23 -22.73
C ILE A 221 12.37 -2.77 -24.14
N VAL A 222 13.41 -3.33 -24.73
CA VAL A 222 13.40 -3.89 -26.11
C VAL A 222 13.60 -5.40 -26.05
N PRO A 223 12.57 -6.21 -26.37
CA PRO A 223 12.77 -7.63 -26.60
C PRO A 223 13.69 -7.86 -27.81
N ILE A 224 14.68 -8.73 -27.68
CA ILE A 224 15.58 -9.16 -28.75
C ILE A 224 15.45 -10.66 -28.99
N LYS A 225 16.04 -11.19 -30.08
CA LYS A 225 15.98 -12.63 -30.42
C LYS A 225 16.48 -13.49 -29.26
N GLN A 226 15.94 -14.70 -29.14
CA GLN A 226 16.32 -15.71 -28.14
C GLN A 226 15.90 -15.38 -26.66
N ASN A 227 14.76 -14.74 -26.47
CA ASN A 227 14.24 -14.39 -25.14
C ASN A 227 15.19 -13.56 -24.27
N HIS A 228 15.91 -12.61 -24.89
CA HIS A 228 16.75 -11.65 -24.22
C HIS A 228 16.15 -10.26 -24.35
N PHE A 229 16.52 -9.37 -23.43
CA PHE A 229 16.09 -7.99 -23.42
C PHE A 229 17.30 -7.06 -23.45
N LYS A 230 17.15 -5.97 -24.20
CA LYS A 230 17.98 -4.77 -24.16
C LYS A 230 17.22 -3.73 -23.38
N LEU A 231 17.77 -3.25 -22.27
CA LEU A 231 17.22 -2.15 -21.49
C LEU A 231 18.06 -0.90 -21.77
N VAL A 232 17.41 0.15 -22.23
CA VAL A 232 18.04 1.44 -22.52
C VAL A 232 17.72 2.37 -21.35
N LEU A 233 18.75 2.92 -20.73
CA LEU A 233 18.64 3.86 -19.62
C LEU A 233 18.51 5.30 -20.14
N SER A 234 18.14 6.22 -19.25
CA SER A 234 17.99 7.66 -19.60
C SER A 234 19.31 8.35 -19.93
N ASP A 235 20.43 7.79 -19.49
CA ASP A 235 21.82 8.21 -19.81
C ASP A 235 22.40 7.47 -21.01
N ASP A 236 21.56 6.79 -21.82
CA ASP A 236 21.87 5.97 -22.96
C ASP A 236 22.76 4.74 -22.67
N GLU A 237 23.03 4.43 -21.37
CA GLU A 237 23.62 3.15 -20.99
C GLU A 237 22.70 2.00 -21.40
N VAL A 238 23.29 0.88 -21.78
CA VAL A 238 22.57 -0.32 -22.20
C VAL A 238 22.89 -1.50 -21.29
N ILE A 239 21.85 -2.16 -20.83
CA ILE A 239 21.96 -3.35 -19.99
C ILE A 239 21.23 -4.51 -20.67
N TYR A 240 21.83 -5.71 -20.59
CA TYR A 240 21.25 -6.93 -21.16
C TYR A 240 20.81 -7.89 -20.07
N GLY A 241 19.62 -8.47 -20.24
CA GLY A 241 19.06 -9.49 -19.34
C GLY A 241 18.34 -10.59 -20.08
N LYS A 242 18.40 -11.82 -19.56
CA LYS A 242 17.63 -12.95 -20.05
C LYS A 242 16.15 -12.80 -19.69
N ASN A 243 15.88 -12.39 -18.47
CA ASN A 243 14.54 -12.08 -17.98
C ASN A 243 14.50 -10.65 -17.44
N VAL A 244 13.34 -10.02 -17.57
CA VAL A 244 13.04 -8.71 -16.97
C VAL A 244 11.86 -8.86 -16.04
N LEU A 245 12.01 -8.41 -14.79
CA LEU A 245 10.91 -8.26 -13.84
C LEU A 245 10.63 -6.79 -13.63
N SER A 246 9.49 -6.31 -14.10
CA SER A 246 9.05 -4.94 -13.88
C SER A 246 8.21 -4.85 -12.61
N THR A 247 8.59 -3.93 -11.70
CA THR A 247 7.84 -3.62 -10.50
C THR A 247 7.32 -2.18 -10.46
N VAL A 248 7.42 -1.48 -11.60
CA VAL A 248 6.87 -0.14 -11.78
C VAL A 248 5.36 -0.18 -12.02
N GLY A 249 4.70 0.97 -11.99
CA GLY A 249 3.27 1.04 -12.25
C GLY A 249 2.88 0.67 -13.70
N PRO A 250 1.60 0.33 -13.93
CA PRO A 250 1.14 -0.14 -15.24
C PRO A 250 1.38 0.88 -16.35
N LYS A 251 1.11 2.16 -16.09
CA LYS A 251 1.33 3.25 -17.07
C LYS A 251 2.81 3.45 -17.40
N GLU A 252 3.69 3.36 -16.40
CA GLU A 252 5.14 3.51 -16.59
C GLU A 252 5.70 2.31 -17.40
N LEU A 253 5.21 1.09 -17.12
CA LEU A 253 5.59 -0.10 -17.89
C LEU A 253 5.20 0.04 -19.37
N THR A 254 3.98 0.50 -19.67
CA THR A 254 3.54 0.67 -21.06
C THR A 254 4.37 1.71 -21.79
N GLN A 255 4.76 2.80 -21.13
CA GLN A 255 5.66 3.80 -21.70
C GLN A 255 7.03 3.21 -22.06
N MET A 256 7.61 2.37 -21.18
CA MET A 256 8.89 1.71 -21.42
C MET A 256 8.84 0.71 -22.57
N LEU A 257 7.72 0.02 -22.75
CA LEU A 257 7.51 -0.96 -23.83
C LEU A 257 7.23 -0.29 -25.18
N GLY A 258 6.69 0.93 -25.18
CA GLY A 258 6.32 1.69 -26.36
C GLY A 258 5.07 1.16 -27.07
N GLU A 259 4.46 2.00 -27.91
CA GLU A 259 3.16 1.73 -28.60
C GLU A 259 3.19 0.51 -29.54
N LYS A 260 4.35 0.17 -30.11
CA LYS A 260 4.52 -0.97 -31.03
C LYS A 260 4.77 -2.31 -30.32
N SER A 261 4.61 -2.36 -29.00
CA SER A 261 4.83 -3.60 -28.25
C SER A 261 3.77 -4.65 -28.60
N PRO A 262 4.15 -5.93 -28.73
CA PRO A 262 3.20 -7.04 -28.89
C PRO A 262 2.35 -7.31 -27.61
N PHE A 263 2.49 -6.46 -26.60
CA PHE A 263 1.74 -6.55 -25.36
C PHE A 263 0.30 -6.07 -25.60
N SER A 264 -0.57 -7.00 -26.01
CA SER A 264 -1.94 -6.73 -26.49
C SER A 264 -2.89 -6.08 -25.48
N GLN A 265 -2.41 -5.76 -24.27
CA GLN A 265 -3.20 -5.16 -23.20
C GLN A 265 -2.65 -3.82 -22.71
N ILE A 266 -1.77 -3.22 -23.49
CA ILE A 266 -1.25 -1.87 -23.21
C ILE A 266 -2.40 -0.91 -22.93
N ASP A 267 -3.47 -0.95 -23.73
CA ASP A 267 -4.64 -0.08 -23.54
C ASP A 267 -5.35 -0.31 -22.20
N SER A 268 -5.42 -1.54 -21.72
CA SER A 268 -6.02 -1.85 -20.41
C SER A 268 -5.16 -1.30 -19.27
N PHE A 269 -3.84 -1.39 -19.37
CA PHE A 269 -2.92 -0.89 -18.36
C PHE A 269 -2.86 0.64 -18.31
N THR A 270 -2.96 1.32 -19.45
CA THR A 270 -3.00 2.79 -19.50
C THR A 270 -4.26 3.36 -18.88
N LYS A 271 -5.36 2.59 -18.87
CA LYS A 271 -6.66 2.97 -18.29
C LYS A 271 -6.75 2.70 -16.79
N MET A 272 -5.79 1.97 -16.20
CA MET A 272 -5.79 1.72 -14.76
C MET A 272 -5.67 3.02 -13.97
N GLU A 273 -6.62 3.25 -13.06
CA GLU A 273 -6.64 4.39 -12.16
C GLU A 273 -5.92 4.04 -10.86
N SER A 274 -5.06 4.95 -10.38
CA SER A 274 -4.35 4.76 -9.11
C SER A 274 -5.20 5.20 -7.92
N VAL A 275 -5.00 4.55 -6.78
CA VAL A 275 -5.51 5.04 -5.48
C VAL A 275 -4.59 6.14 -5.00
N MET A 276 -5.16 7.31 -4.74
CA MET A 276 -4.44 8.53 -4.38
C MET A 276 -4.86 9.04 -3.01
N GLY A 277 -3.98 9.79 -2.37
CA GLY A 277 -4.29 10.47 -1.12
C GLY A 277 -3.30 11.57 -0.78
N ALA A 278 -3.54 12.28 0.31
CA ALA A 278 -2.62 13.25 0.89
C ALA A 278 -2.26 12.86 2.32
N THR A 279 -1.05 13.15 2.75
CA THR A 279 -0.63 12.94 4.13
C THR A 279 -0.02 14.21 4.73
N TYR A 280 -0.35 14.45 5.98
CA TYR A 280 0.30 15.42 6.83
C TYR A 280 0.87 14.68 8.04
N ASP A 281 2.16 14.51 8.03
CA ASP A 281 2.92 13.82 9.06
C ASP A 281 3.45 14.87 10.04
N VAL A 282 3.25 14.68 11.34
CA VAL A 282 3.59 15.66 12.36
C VAL A 282 4.30 14.97 13.51
N ALA A 283 5.38 15.59 13.98
CA ALA A 283 6.07 15.19 15.21
C ALA A 283 5.89 16.26 16.28
N LEU A 284 5.55 15.83 17.49
CA LEU A 284 5.29 16.67 18.66
C LEU A 284 6.16 16.25 19.84
N THR A 285 6.44 17.20 20.75
CA THR A 285 7.04 16.89 22.06
C THR A 285 6.06 16.17 23.00
N GLN A 286 4.74 16.44 22.85
CA GLN A 286 3.67 15.77 23.59
C GLN A 286 2.33 15.88 22.87
N LEU A 287 1.37 14.98 23.18
CA LEU A 287 -0.01 15.09 22.69
C LEU A 287 -0.83 16.05 23.56
N PRO A 288 -1.52 17.03 22.97
CA PRO A 288 -2.51 17.83 23.69
C PRO A 288 -3.61 16.97 24.32
N ASN A 289 -4.09 15.96 23.58
CA ASN A 289 -5.10 15.02 24.08
C ASN A 289 -4.61 13.55 23.95
N PRO A 290 -3.96 13.00 24.98
CA PRO A 290 -3.40 11.64 24.94
C PRO A 290 -4.45 10.52 24.90
N LYS A 291 -5.73 10.83 25.10
CA LYS A 291 -6.83 9.84 25.00
C LYS A 291 -7.29 9.62 23.56
N LYS A 292 -7.02 10.56 22.65
CA LYS A 292 -7.42 10.47 21.24
C LYS A 292 -6.24 10.07 20.37
N LEU A 293 -6.05 8.75 20.18
CA LEU A 293 -4.94 8.19 19.42
C LEU A 293 -5.32 7.81 17.98
N PHE A 294 -6.62 7.71 17.69
CA PHE A 294 -7.15 7.36 16.39
C PHE A 294 -8.51 8.03 16.16
N ALA A 295 -8.69 8.70 15.04
CA ALA A 295 -9.95 9.33 14.66
C ALA A 295 -10.24 9.19 13.17
N MET A 296 -11.52 9.10 12.80
CA MET A 296 -11.96 8.96 11.41
C MET A 296 -13.14 9.87 11.13
N GLY A 297 -13.07 10.62 10.05
CA GLY A 297 -14.18 11.37 9.51
C GLY A 297 -15.22 10.47 8.86
N ILE A 298 -16.49 10.64 9.21
CA ILE A 298 -17.61 9.89 8.60
C ILE A 298 -17.90 10.46 7.22
N VAL A 299 -18.07 11.76 7.13
CA VAL A 299 -18.34 12.50 5.89
C VAL A 299 -17.04 12.93 5.23
N GLU A 300 -16.18 13.60 6.00
CA GLU A 300 -14.86 13.98 5.52
C GLU A 300 -14.00 12.73 5.31
N PRO A 301 -13.42 12.52 4.12
CA PRO A 301 -12.60 11.35 3.85
C PRO A 301 -11.18 11.52 4.44
N ILE A 302 -11.12 11.70 5.77
CA ILE A 302 -9.89 11.96 6.51
C ILE A 302 -9.82 11.01 7.71
N TYR A 303 -8.61 10.56 8.04
CA TYR A 303 -8.35 9.94 9.32
C TYR A 303 -7.04 10.42 9.95
N PHE A 304 -6.94 10.24 11.26
CA PHE A 304 -5.81 10.58 12.11
C PHE A 304 -5.36 9.35 12.90
N SER A 305 -4.05 9.17 13.04
CA SER A 305 -3.50 8.12 13.90
C SER A 305 -2.15 8.49 14.50
N VAL A 306 -1.95 8.12 15.77
CA VAL A 306 -0.69 8.26 16.50
C VAL A 306 0.07 6.94 16.43
N HIS A 307 1.04 6.85 15.52
CA HIS A 307 1.78 5.63 15.30
C HIS A 307 2.86 5.39 16.36
N SER A 308 3.53 6.46 16.84
CA SER A 308 4.59 6.35 17.85
C SER A 308 4.13 5.82 19.21
N ASN A 309 2.82 5.77 19.47
CA ASN A 309 2.30 5.10 20.67
C ASN A 309 2.52 3.56 20.62
N TYR A 310 2.83 3.03 19.45
CA TYR A 310 2.95 1.59 19.19
C TYR A 310 4.24 1.20 18.47
N ALA A 311 5.04 2.16 18.01
CA ALA A 311 6.30 1.95 17.32
C ALA A 311 7.31 3.06 17.67
N LEU A 312 8.58 2.73 17.72
CA LEU A 312 9.65 3.71 17.91
C LEU A 312 9.85 4.49 16.60
N LEU A 313 9.26 5.68 16.52
CA LEU A 313 9.32 6.54 15.32
C LEU A 313 10.07 7.85 15.56
N SER A 314 10.88 7.90 16.63
CA SER A 314 11.79 8.99 16.94
C SER A 314 13.03 8.44 17.63
N ASP A 315 14.17 9.13 17.48
CA ASP A 315 15.38 8.82 18.23
C ASP A 315 15.19 9.16 19.72
N ASP A 316 14.39 10.18 20.05
CA ASP A 316 13.88 10.39 21.41
C ASP A 316 12.49 9.71 21.55
N ALA A 317 12.45 8.65 22.35
CA ALA A 317 11.22 7.85 22.56
C ALA A 317 10.06 8.63 23.22
N LYS A 318 10.31 9.86 23.74
CA LYS A 318 9.25 10.72 24.29
C LYS A 318 8.48 11.46 23.21
N ASN A 319 9.09 11.67 22.05
CA ASN A 319 8.46 12.40 20.96
C ASN A 319 7.33 11.58 20.32
N ILE A 320 6.33 12.29 19.87
CA ILE A 320 5.14 11.72 19.26
C ILE A 320 5.21 11.91 17.75
N VAL A 321 4.99 10.83 17.01
CA VAL A 321 4.82 10.87 15.55
C VAL A 321 3.42 10.40 15.20
N MET A 322 2.71 11.23 14.44
CA MET A 322 1.33 11.01 14.05
C MET A 322 1.12 11.37 12.58
N HIS A 323 0.04 10.84 12.03
CA HIS A 323 -0.34 11.02 10.63
C HIS A 323 -1.79 11.49 10.54
N VAL A 324 -2.02 12.46 9.67
CA VAL A 324 -3.36 12.83 9.20
C VAL A 324 -3.40 12.53 7.71
N PHE A 325 -4.35 11.73 7.28
CA PHE A 325 -4.43 11.27 5.89
C PHE A 325 -5.79 11.60 5.29
N LYS A 326 -5.79 12.15 4.08
CA LYS A 326 -6.98 12.38 3.27
C LYS A 326 -7.00 11.42 2.09
N TYR A 327 -8.12 10.72 1.92
CA TYR A 327 -8.41 9.91 0.75
C TYR A 327 -8.85 10.82 -0.40
N HIS A 328 -8.24 10.67 -1.57
CA HIS A 328 -8.66 11.37 -2.78
C HIS A 328 -9.56 10.49 -3.64
N ASN A 329 -10.55 11.10 -4.30
CA ASN A 329 -11.24 10.47 -5.42
C ASN A 329 -10.32 10.52 -6.65
N PRO A 330 -10.36 9.52 -7.55
CA PRO A 330 -9.55 9.53 -8.77
C PRO A 330 -9.71 10.78 -9.65
N ASN A 331 -10.88 11.41 -9.59
CA ASN A 331 -11.24 12.57 -10.41
C ASN A 331 -11.11 13.92 -9.67
N ASP A 332 -10.59 13.91 -8.43
CA ASP A 332 -10.45 15.13 -7.64
C ASP A 332 -9.42 16.08 -8.30
N ASN A 333 -9.81 17.34 -8.47
CA ASN A 333 -8.87 18.41 -8.75
C ASN A 333 -8.20 18.83 -7.44
N ILE A 334 -6.90 18.58 -7.31
CA ILE A 334 -6.17 18.74 -6.05
C ILE A 334 -5.70 20.19 -5.86
N ASP A 335 -6.44 20.93 -5.05
CA ASP A 335 -5.97 22.19 -4.50
C ASP A 335 -5.09 21.93 -3.27
N THR A 336 -3.79 22.09 -3.45
CA THR A 336 -2.77 21.82 -2.43
C THR A 336 -2.98 22.63 -1.15
N LYS A 337 -3.39 23.91 -1.23
CA LYS A 337 -3.61 24.77 -0.08
C LYS A 337 -4.86 24.35 0.69
N LYS A 338 -5.94 24.06 -0.03
CA LYS A 338 -7.18 23.56 0.54
C LYS A 338 -6.99 22.22 1.25
N VAL A 339 -6.31 21.28 0.60
CA VAL A 339 -6.01 19.96 1.21
C VAL A 339 -5.20 20.11 2.49
N LYS A 340 -4.17 20.96 2.50
CA LYS A 340 -3.39 21.21 3.73
C LYS A 340 -4.26 21.79 4.84
N SER A 341 -5.07 22.79 4.53
CA SER A 341 -5.98 23.41 5.48
C SER A 341 -6.99 22.43 6.07
N GLU A 342 -7.53 21.51 5.25
CA GLU A 342 -8.48 20.49 5.71
C GLU A 342 -7.81 19.50 6.68
N LEU A 343 -6.57 19.06 6.39
CA LEU A 343 -5.79 18.16 7.26
C LEU A 343 -5.42 18.85 8.58
N GLU A 344 -4.95 20.11 8.54
CA GLU A 344 -4.65 20.89 9.74
C GLU A 344 -5.91 21.15 10.58
N HIS A 345 -7.03 21.45 9.94
CA HIS A 345 -8.31 21.64 10.63
C HIS A 345 -8.81 20.37 11.30
N PHE A 346 -8.69 19.22 10.63
CA PHE A 346 -9.04 17.94 11.24
C PHE A 346 -8.13 17.61 12.41
N LEU A 347 -6.82 17.88 12.28
CA LEU A 347 -5.87 17.70 13.38
C LEU A 347 -6.18 18.60 14.56
N GLU A 348 -6.52 19.86 14.32
CA GLU A 348 -6.89 20.81 15.39
C GLU A 348 -8.15 20.37 16.14
N LYS A 349 -9.15 19.77 15.46
CA LYS A 349 -10.31 19.18 16.12
C LYS A 349 -9.95 18.06 17.09
N ILE A 350 -8.98 17.22 16.73
CA ILE A 350 -8.62 16.04 17.54
C ILE A 350 -7.59 16.38 18.62
N GLN A 351 -6.62 17.23 18.30
CA GLN A 351 -5.47 17.58 19.11
C GLN A 351 -5.34 19.12 19.21
N ALA A 352 -6.37 19.77 19.78
CA ALA A 352 -6.44 21.23 19.87
C ALA A 352 -5.16 21.83 20.47
N GLY A 353 -4.60 22.84 19.80
CA GLY A 353 -3.36 23.52 20.20
C GLY A 353 -2.08 22.72 19.89
N TRP A 354 -2.13 21.70 19.03
CA TRP A 354 -1.00 20.85 18.67
C TRP A 354 0.22 21.63 18.16
N LYS A 355 0.02 22.77 17.50
CA LYS A 355 1.10 23.62 16.96
C LYS A 355 2.08 24.11 18.03
N ASN A 356 1.63 24.25 19.29
CA ASN A 356 2.50 24.66 20.40
C ASN A 356 3.54 23.59 20.77
N TYR A 357 3.38 22.36 20.31
CA TYR A 357 4.24 21.24 20.64
C TYR A 357 4.98 20.70 19.41
N GLU A 358 4.83 21.34 18.24
CA GLU A 358 5.40 20.88 16.98
C GLU A 358 6.95 20.93 16.99
N ILE A 359 7.55 19.79 16.69
CA ILE A 359 9.00 19.65 16.42
C ILE A 359 9.25 19.88 14.93
N THR A 360 8.49 19.17 14.11
CA THR A 360 8.60 19.21 12.66
C THR A 360 7.36 18.58 12.02
N SER A 361 7.10 18.95 10.77
CA SER A 361 6.03 18.34 9.99
C SER A 361 6.45 18.15 8.54
N ARG A 362 5.73 17.28 7.84
CA ARG A 362 5.88 17.03 6.41
C ARG A 362 4.51 16.92 5.77
N PHE A 363 4.27 17.70 4.73
CA PHE A 363 3.04 17.63 3.95
C PHE A 363 3.30 17.10 2.56
N ILE A 364 2.55 16.08 2.14
CA ILE A 364 2.57 15.55 0.77
C ILE A 364 1.14 15.64 0.23
N PRO A 365 0.86 16.59 -0.66
CA PRO A 365 -0.50 16.88 -1.14
C PRO A 365 -1.09 15.76 -1.99
N GLN A 366 -0.24 14.96 -2.62
CA GLN A 366 -0.66 13.88 -3.49
C GLN A 366 0.39 12.75 -3.47
N ILE A 367 -0.02 11.58 -3.01
CA ILE A 367 0.78 10.36 -3.06
C ILE A 367 -0.02 9.25 -3.74
N THR A 368 0.66 8.43 -4.51
CA THR A 368 0.09 7.18 -5.00
C THR A 368 0.17 6.13 -3.89
N VAL A 369 -0.98 5.73 -3.36
CA VAL A 369 -1.08 4.71 -2.31
C VAL A 369 -1.01 3.31 -2.91
N ASN A 370 -1.75 3.10 -4.00
CA ASN A 370 -1.73 1.87 -4.79
C ASN A 370 -1.80 2.23 -6.28
N GLN A 371 -1.08 1.50 -7.11
CA GLN A 371 -0.99 1.81 -8.56
C GLN A 371 -2.25 1.45 -9.35
N ARG A 372 -3.22 0.82 -8.72
CA ARG A 372 -4.49 0.41 -9.33
C ARG A 372 -5.62 0.48 -8.31
N ILE A 373 -6.78 1.01 -8.70
CA ILE A 373 -8.03 0.70 -8.03
C ILE A 373 -8.43 -0.72 -8.49
N PRO A 374 -8.54 -1.71 -7.58
CA PRO A 374 -8.93 -3.06 -7.99
C PRO A 374 -10.40 -3.07 -8.41
N GLN A 375 -10.66 -3.39 -9.67
CA GLN A 375 -11.99 -3.42 -10.27
C GLN A 375 -12.42 -4.84 -10.63
N ILE A 376 -13.72 -5.00 -10.92
CA ILE A 376 -14.25 -6.26 -11.46
C ILE A 376 -13.62 -6.48 -12.84
N GLY A 377 -13.18 -7.72 -13.11
CA GLY A 377 -12.55 -8.09 -14.37
C GLY A 377 -11.03 -7.90 -14.45
N ASP A 378 -10.43 -7.18 -13.50
CA ASP A 378 -8.97 -7.00 -13.46
C ASP A 378 -8.20 -8.32 -13.40
N GLU A 379 -8.76 -9.35 -12.76
CA GLU A 379 -8.16 -10.68 -12.71
C GLU A 379 -7.89 -11.23 -14.10
N GLN A 380 -8.86 -11.13 -15.01
CA GLN A 380 -8.71 -11.59 -16.40
C GLN A 380 -7.63 -10.80 -17.14
N ILE A 381 -7.60 -9.46 -16.95
CA ILE A 381 -6.60 -8.59 -17.55
C ILE A 381 -5.19 -8.98 -17.09
N LEU A 382 -5.01 -9.18 -15.78
CA LEU A 382 -3.73 -9.54 -15.19
C LEU A 382 -3.27 -10.97 -15.57
N GLN A 383 -4.18 -11.93 -15.61
CA GLN A 383 -3.88 -13.30 -16.05
C GLN A 383 -3.54 -13.35 -17.54
N CYS A 384 -4.30 -12.68 -18.39
CA CYS A 384 -4.02 -12.60 -19.81
C CYS A 384 -2.72 -11.85 -20.14
N SER A 385 -2.23 -10.95 -19.26
CA SER A 385 -0.96 -10.24 -19.45
C SER A 385 0.25 -11.12 -19.19
N LYS A 386 0.07 -12.21 -18.41
CA LYS A 386 1.14 -13.17 -18.16
C LYS A 386 1.57 -13.85 -19.45
N ASN A 387 2.89 -13.94 -19.66
CA ASN A 387 3.51 -14.63 -20.80
C ASN A 387 3.28 -14.02 -22.20
N LYS A 388 2.76 -12.79 -22.32
CA LYS A 388 2.59 -12.14 -23.63
C LYS A 388 3.93 -11.78 -24.27
N ILE A 389 4.93 -11.42 -23.47
CA ILE A 389 6.32 -11.27 -23.92
C ILE A 389 7.12 -12.29 -23.11
N PRO A 390 7.57 -13.40 -23.73
CA PRO A 390 8.35 -14.41 -23.04
C PRO A 390 9.59 -13.83 -22.35
N GLY A 391 9.73 -14.04 -21.04
CA GLY A 391 10.83 -13.49 -20.24
C GLY A 391 10.56 -12.12 -19.61
N LEU A 392 9.43 -11.47 -19.91
CA LEU A 392 8.98 -10.30 -19.19
C LEU A 392 7.95 -10.68 -18.13
N TYR A 393 8.23 -10.32 -16.90
CA TYR A 393 7.38 -10.56 -15.73
C TYR A 393 6.97 -9.25 -15.08
N ILE A 394 5.84 -9.25 -14.40
CA ILE A 394 5.32 -8.09 -13.67
C ILE A 394 5.10 -8.44 -12.21
N ALA A 395 5.43 -7.51 -11.31
CA ALA A 395 5.07 -7.56 -9.91
C ALA A 395 4.78 -6.13 -9.40
N GLY A 396 4.29 -6.02 -8.19
CA GLY A 396 3.92 -4.75 -7.57
C GLY A 396 2.54 -4.86 -6.93
N ASP A 397 2.15 -3.84 -6.21
CA ASP A 397 0.87 -3.76 -5.53
C ASP A 397 -0.35 -3.84 -6.46
N TRP A 398 -0.15 -3.56 -7.75
CA TRP A 398 -1.17 -3.60 -8.79
C TRP A 398 -1.24 -4.93 -9.55
N ALA A 399 -0.18 -5.74 -9.47
CA ALA A 399 -0.02 -6.93 -10.29
C ALA A 399 -0.67 -8.20 -9.70
N SER A 400 -1.17 -8.13 -8.46
CA SER A 400 -1.93 -9.23 -7.85
C SER A 400 -3.43 -9.06 -8.12
N PRO A 401 -4.15 -10.09 -8.59
CA PRO A 401 -5.57 -9.96 -8.90
C PRO A 401 -6.46 -9.78 -7.67
N ASP A 402 -6.10 -10.39 -6.55
CA ASP A 402 -6.89 -10.51 -5.32
C ASP A 402 -6.41 -9.59 -4.17
N SER A 403 -5.25 -8.96 -4.33
CA SER A 403 -4.65 -8.16 -3.27
C SER A 403 -3.99 -6.88 -3.79
N ILE A 404 -3.86 -5.88 -2.92
CA ILE A 404 -3.29 -4.57 -3.18
C ILE A 404 -2.32 -4.18 -2.05
N LEU A 405 -1.76 -2.98 -2.11
CA LEU A 405 -0.85 -2.45 -1.10
C LEU A 405 0.37 -3.37 -0.90
N SER A 406 0.85 -3.48 0.35
CA SER A 406 1.99 -4.38 0.66
C SER A 406 1.66 -5.85 0.43
N GLU A 407 0.41 -6.25 0.63
CA GLU A 407 -0.02 -7.63 0.39
C GLU A 407 0.15 -8.00 -1.08
N GLY A 408 -0.36 -7.14 -1.98
CA GLY A 408 -0.18 -7.32 -3.43
C GLY A 408 1.29 -7.23 -3.87
N ALA A 409 2.06 -6.29 -3.30
CA ALA A 409 3.47 -6.12 -3.65
C ALA A 409 4.32 -7.36 -3.27
N VAL A 410 4.14 -7.89 -2.06
CA VAL A 410 4.92 -9.02 -1.56
C VAL A 410 4.52 -10.32 -2.26
N THR A 411 3.21 -10.59 -2.38
CA THR A 411 2.72 -11.82 -3.00
C THR A 411 3.06 -11.91 -4.49
N SER A 412 2.87 -10.81 -5.24
CA SER A 412 3.23 -10.78 -6.67
C SER A 412 4.74 -10.87 -6.90
N GLY A 413 5.55 -10.26 -6.01
CA GLY A 413 7.01 -10.36 -6.05
C GLY A 413 7.49 -11.79 -5.89
N LYS A 414 6.98 -12.54 -4.90
CA LYS A 414 7.26 -13.96 -4.70
C LYS A 414 6.82 -14.78 -5.91
N GLN A 415 5.58 -14.60 -6.36
CA GLN A 415 5.03 -15.35 -7.48
C GLN A 415 5.84 -15.17 -8.77
N ALA A 416 6.20 -13.95 -9.12
CA ALA A 416 7.03 -13.67 -10.29
C ALA A 416 8.41 -14.35 -10.19
N ALA A 417 9.02 -14.32 -9.02
CA ALA A 417 10.29 -15.00 -8.78
C ALA A 417 10.17 -16.53 -8.95
N GLU A 418 9.13 -17.15 -8.40
CA GLU A 418 8.88 -18.59 -8.52
C GLU A 418 8.65 -19.00 -9.99
N GLU A 419 7.91 -18.19 -10.78
CA GLU A 419 7.71 -18.42 -12.21
C GLU A 419 9.04 -18.35 -12.98
N ILE A 420 9.92 -17.39 -12.68
CA ILE A 420 11.26 -17.29 -13.28
C ILE A 420 12.12 -18.48 -12.90
N ILE A 421 12.19 -18.84 -11.62
CA ILE A 421 12.99 -19.97 -11.12
C ILE A 421 12.55 -21.29 -11.79
N LYS A 422 11.24 -21.50 -11.89
CA LYS A 422 10.71 -22.70 -12.56
C LYS A 422 11.14 -22.79 -14.02
N LYS A 423 11.08 -21.65 -14.74
CA LYS A 423 11.51 -21.59 -16.15
C LYS A 423 13.03 -21.81 -16.33
N GLU A 424 13.83 -21.26 -15.41
CA GLU A 424 15.30 -21.37 -15.50
C GLU A 424 15.82 -22.80 -15.15
N LYS A 425 15.02 -23.58 -14.43
CA LYS A 425 15.35 -24.99 -14.06
C LYS A 425 14.79 -26.02 -15.04
N SER A 426 13.85 -25.61 -15.92
CA SER A 426 13.30 -26.47 -17.00
C SER A 426 14.15 -26.39 -18.26
#